data_fadaf273253c084b111e4769fbbe291e
#
_entry.id   fadaf273253c084b111e4769fbbe291e
#
_cell.length_a   1.000
_cell.length_b   1.000
_cell.length_c   1.000
_cell.angle_alpha   90.00
_cell.angle_beta   90.00
_cell.angle_gamma   90.00
#
_symmetry.space_group_name_H-M   'P 1'
#
loop_
_entity.id
_entity.type
_entity.pdbx_description
1 polymer ?
#
loop_
_entity_poly.entity_id
_entity_poly.type
_entity_poly.pdbx_seq_one_letter_code
_entity_poly.pdbx_strand_id
1 'polypeptide(L)'
;ASPEQMSEIVWSRKVNDKNEWARVFGIGARAGGTSKYKKRIPKSSLNDIVKAHTTISRKTEVKQCRTCKGSGTIFRRKKDGTPYLKHPKCQSCRGTGYTYKKLQEVAGFKFSPTSVDQITANGFATDKATFGSLAEIAEAQGLDKAHKFLTNSQRINALNTYINSFCKGIQQNVYDNGILHPQINQVRTSTGRLSSSKPNFQNLPRGGTARVRKAIVSRFKGGKVLEGDFAQLEFRTAVWVADDPVGRKEIDNGFDVHAHTAKVLTEAGQETSRQEAKSRTFRPLYGGMSGSPAEVAYNVSFMNKYSSIGKWHKTLQEEAIATKKITTLTGRQFVFPKASRTRTGSTFATQIKNYPVQSIATAEIVPLACILFKEVLDSKKYKSLIINTVHDSIVVDVHPDEIDTIPLELRKAMLRVPERLLSQFNLTLDVPMGVDLKIGDDWLDMEEILDEPRRHVFKVEKGIVPVQESQSI
;
A
#
# COMPACT_ATOMS: atom_id res chain seq x y z
N ALA A 1 -15.37 0.95 19.37
CA ALA A 1 -15.36 2.38 19.72
C ALA A 1 -15.26 3.19 18.43
N SER A 2 -15.88 4.36 18.36
CA SER A 2 -15.67 5.29 17.25
C SER A 2 -14.27 5.90 17.33
N PRO A 3 -13.71 6.44 16.22
CA PRO A 3 -12.45 7.18 16.28
C PRO A 3 -12.44 8.32 17.31
N GLU A 4 -13.57 8.98 17.51
CA GLU A 4 -13.73 10.02 18.53
C GLU A 4 -13.60 9.44 19.96
N GLN A 5 -14.26 8.32 20.24
CA GLN A 5 -14.14 7.63 21.54
C GLN A 5 -12.72 7.12 21.79
N MET A 6 -12.06 6.60 20.76
CA MET A 6 -10.67 6.17 20.86
C MET A 6 -9.75 7.38 21.14
N SER A 7 -9.98 8.50 20.46
CA SER A 7 -9.26 9.75 20.70
C SER A 7 -9.44 10.25 22.14
N GLU A 8 -10.67 10.23 22.68
CA GLU A 8 -10.94 10.63 24.07
C GLU A 8 -10.19 9.74 25.08
N ILE A 9 -10.15 8.41 24.83
CA ILE A 9 -9.44 7.47 25.73
C ILE A 9 -7.93 7.72 25.72
N VAL A 10 -7.35 7.86 24.54
CA VAL A 10 -5.90 7.96 24.37
C VAL A 10 -5.37 9.32 24.83
N TRP A 11 -5.99 10.38 24.35
CA TRP A 11 -5.53 11.75 24.59
C TRP A 11 -6.15 12.39 25.84
N SER A 12 -7.24 11.83 26.36
CA SER A 12 -8.04 12.38 27.47
C SER A 12 -8.44 13.84 27.23
N ARG A 13 -8.70 14.18 25.98
CA ARG A 13 -9.03 15.53 25.51
C ARG A 13 -10.11 15.44 24.43
N LYS A 14 -11.01 16.42 24.44
CA LYS A 14 -12.07 16.56 23.44
C LYS A 14 -12.00 17.93 22.81
N VAL A 15 -12.11 17.97 21.49
CA VAL A 15 -12.22 19.22 20.75
C VAL A 15 -13.63 19.77 20.95
N ASN A 16 -13.74 20.94 21.57
CA ASN A 16 -15.03 21.55 21.86
C ASN A 16 -15.61 22.26 20.62
N ASP A 17 -14.77 22.99 19.89
CA ASP A 17 -15.15 23.70 18.67
C ASP A 17 -14.25 23.24 17.53
N LYS A 18 -14.86 22.52 16.56
CA LYS A 18 -14.15 22.02 15.38
C LYS A 18 -13.76 23.13 14.39
N ASN A 19 -14.50 24.23 14.36
CA ASN A 19 -14.21 25.36 13.48
C ASN A 19 -13.00 26.14 13.99
N GLU A 20 -12.98 26.42 15.30
CA GLU A 20 -11.85 27.06 15.95
C GLU A 20 -10.59 26.18 15.90
N TRP A 21 -10.75 24.87 16.12
CA TRP A 21 -9.70 23.88 15.93
C TRP A 21 -9.10 23.94 14.53
N ALA A 22 -9.96 23.94 13.49
CA ALA A 22 -9.53 24.02 12.10
C ALA A 22 -8.82 25.35 11.80
N ARG A 23 -9.31 26.46 12.37
CA ARG A 23 -8.72 27.80 12.21
C ARG A 23 -7.33 27.88 12.83
N VAL A 24 -7.16 27.42 14.07
CA VAL A 24 -5.89 27.52 14.81
C VAL A 24 -4.80 26.64 14.20
N PHE A 25 -5.16 25.44 13.76
CA PHE A 25 -4.22 24.51 13.17
C PHE A 25 -4.14 24.59 11.64
N GLY A 26 -4.89 25.50 11.01
CA GLY A 26 -4.91 25.69 9.57
C GLY A 26 -5.34 24.41 8.80
N ILE A 27 -6.27 23.65 9.37
CA ILE A 27 -6.75 22.38 8.82
C ILE A 27 -8.06 22.64 8.08
N GLY A 28 -8.09 22.40 6.75
CA GLY A 28 -9.32 22.59 5.97
C GLY A 28 -10.44 21.63 6.40
N ALA A 29 -11.67 22.14 6.48
CA ALA A 29 -12.87 21.41 6.95
C ALA A 29 -13.33 20.26 6.02
N ARG A 30 -12.65 19.97 4.91
CA ARG A 30 -13.01 18.87 4.00
C ARG A 30 -12.22 17.61 4.34
N ALA A 31 -12.95 16.54 4.59
CA ALA A 31 -12.41 15.20 4.81
C ALA A 31 -11.35 14.83 3.75
N GLY A 32 -10.16 14.39 4.18
CA GLY A 32 -9.08 13.93 3.33
C GLY A 32 -8.05 14.99 2.89
N GLY A 33 -8.23 16.27 3.23
CA GLY A 33 -7.26 17.29 2.92
C GLY A 33 -6.17 17.40 3.99
N THR A 34 -4.97 16.95 3.71
CA THR A 34 -3.79 17.38 4.46
C THR A 34 -3.63 18.88 4.25
N SER A 35 -3.79 19.66 5.31
CA SER A 35 -3.61 21.10 5.21
C SER A 35 -2.16 21.45 4.83
N LYS A 36 -1.99 22.29 3.84
CA LYS A 36 -0.70 22.84 3.41
C LYS A 36 0.03 23.64 4.48
N TYR A 37 -0.63 23.96 5.58
CA TYR A 37 -0.13 24.89 6.60
C TYR A 37 -0.39 24.37 8.01
N LYS A 38 0.11 23.17 8.35
CA LYS A 38 0.18 22.76 9.75
C LYS A 38 1.12 23.73 10.48
N LYS A 39 0.59 24.69 11.18
CA LYS A 39 1.37 25.54 12.07
C LYS A 39 1.89 24.71 13.23
N ARG A 40 3.12 25.03 13.70
CA ARG A 40 3.67 24.43 14.92
C ARG A 40 2.68 24.61 16.06
N ILE A 41 2.38 23.55 16.81
CA ILE A 41 1.41 23.61 17.91
C ILE A 41 1.94 24.62 18.94
N PRO A 42 1.26 25.73 19.18
CA PRO A 42 1.64 26.63 20.27
C PRO A 42 1.30 25.90 21.59
N LYS A 43 2.26 25.72 22.46
CA LYS A 43 2.05 25.04 23.77
C LYS A 43 0.95 25.69 24.63
N SER A 44 0.72 26.99 24.48
CA SER A 44 -0.30 27.76 25.18
C SER A 44 -1.72 27.61 24.63
N SER A 45 -1.91 27.35 23.33
CA SER A 45 -3.25 27.37 22.71
C SER A 45 -4.02 26.05 22.84
N LEU A 46 -3.36 24.96 23.25
CA LEU A 46 -4.03 23.67 23.41
C LEU A 46 -5.06 23.67 24.54
N ASN A 47 -4.82 24.40 25.62
CA ASN A 47 -5.68 24.42 26.79
C ASN A 47 -6.99 25.18 26.56
N ASP A 48 -7.00 26.17 25.68
CA ASP A 48 -8.18 27.03 25.42
C ASP A 48 -9.15 26.35 24.44
N ILE A 49 -8.65 25.54 23.52
CA ILE A 49 -9.45 24.91 22.45
C ILE A 49 -9.88 23.49 22.84
N VAL A 50 -9.15 22.85 23.74
CA VAL A 50 -9.33 21.45 24.11
C VAL A 50 -9.63 21.33 25.60
N LYS A 51 -10.83 20.92 25.93
CA LYS A 51 -11.17 20.60 27.32
C LYS A 51 -10.48 19.30 27.74
N ALA A 52 -9.69 19.37 28.81
CA ALA A 52 -9.14 18.16 29.41
C ALA A 52 -10.27 17.31 30.01
N HIS A 53 -10.35 16.05 29.59
CA HIS A 53 -11.24 15.07 30.21
C HIS A 53 -10.42 14.19 31.16
N THR A 54 -10.73 14.25 32.42
CA THR A 54 -10.12 13.39 33.43
C THR A 54 -10.74 11.99 33.44
N THR A 55 -11.99 11.89 32.99
CA THR A 55 -12.76 10.64 32.99
C THR A 55 -13.55 10.46 31.72
N ILE A 56 -13.75 9.21 31.34
CA ILE A 56 -14.50 8.80 30.15
C ILE A 56 -15.60 7.84 30.56
N SER A 57 -16.82 8.10 30.12
CA SER A 57 -17.95 7.27 30.44
C SER A 57 -17.88 5.91 29.74
N ARG A 58 -17.90 4.83 30.49
CA ARG A 58 -17.90 3.45 30.01
C ARG A 58 -19.20 2.74 30.36
N LYS A 59 -19.77 2.01 29.40
CA LYS A 59 -20.91 1.12 29.63
C LYS A 59 -20.42 -0.20 30.21
N THR A 60 -20.89 -0.57 31.41
CA THR A 60 -20.34 -1.71 32.16
C THR A 60 -21.12 -3.00 32.02
N GLU A 61 -22.44 -2.94 31.90
CA GLU A 61 -23.28 -4.14 31.77
C GLU A 61 -24.04 -4.10 30.44
N VAL A 62 -23.89 -5.16 29.69
CA VAL A 62 -24.58 -5.36 28.42
C VAL A 62 -25.64 -6.43 28.65
N LYS A 63 -26.92 -6.06 28.46
CA LYS A 63 -28.02 -7.01 28.47
C LYS A 63 -28.66 -7.05 27.10
N GLN A 64 -29.05 -8.23 26.66
CA GLN A 64 -29.83 -8.40 25.45
C GLN A 64 -31.09 -7.53 25.52
N CYS A 65 -31.37 -6.78 24.49
CA CYS A 65 -32.53 -5.92 24.43
C CYS A 65 -33.81 -6.76 24.49
N ARG A 66 -34.63 -6.55 25.51
CA ARG A 66 -35.88 -7.29 25.70
C ARG A 66 -36.88 -7.07 24.54
N THR A 67 -36.90 -5.88 23.95
CA THR A 67 -37.84 -5.50 22.88
C THR A 67 -37.54 -6.22 21.57
N CYS A 68 -36.28 -6.30 21.16
CA CYS A 68 -35.88 -6.94 19.89
C CYS A 68 -35.16 -8.28 20.09
N LYS A 69 -35.07 -8.76 21.31
CA LYS A 69 -34.41 -10.03 21.66
C LYS A 69 -33.02 -10.18 21.02
N GLY A 70 -32.26 -9.07 21.00
CA GLY A 70 -30.89 -9.05 20.47
C GLY A 70 -30.75 -8.76 18.97
N SER A 71 -31.83 -8.78 18.19
CA SER A 71 -31.75 -8.59 16.72
C SER A 71 -31.39 -7.16 16.28
N GLY A 72 -31.55 -6.18 17.15
CA GLY A 72 -31.37 -4.76 16.80
C GLY A 72 -32.50 -4.16 15.98
N THR A 73 -33.42 -4.96 15.45
CA THR A 73 -34.53 -4.55 14.60
C THR A 73 -35.85 -5.09 15.14
N ILE A 74 -36.93 -4.44 14.77
CA ILE A 74 -38.31 -4.90 15.10
C ILE A 74 -38.87 -5.62 13.89
N PHE A 75 -39.08 -6.94 14.03
CA PHE A 75 -39.67 -7.75 12.98
C PHE A 75 -41.10 -7.31 12.73
N ARG A 76 -41.46 -7.03 11.48
CA ARG A 76 -42.80 -6.67 11.04
C ARG A 76 -43.25 -7.54 9.88
N ARG A 77 -44.56 -7.87 9.85
CA ARG A 77 -45.22 -8.55 8.72
C ARG A 77 -46.23 -7.62 8.08
N LYS A 78 -46.42 -7.78 6.78
CA LYS A 78 -47.49 -7.14 6.04
C LYS A 78 -48.88 -7.73 6.46
N LYS A 79 -49.97 -7.11 6.01
CA LYS A 79 -51.33 -7.60 6.27
C LYS A 79 -51.59 -9.01 5.71
N ASP A 80 -50.88 -9.40 4.65
CA ASP A 80 -50.91 -10.73 4.03
C ASP A 80 -50.05 -11.79 4.76
N GLY A 81 -49.44 -11.44 5.89
CA GLY A 81 -48.57 -12.32 6.69
C GLY A 81 -47.13 -12.39 6.21
N THR A 82 -46.76 -11.84 5.04
CA THR A 82 -45.41 -11.86 4.53
C THR A 82 -44.50 -10.88 5.29
N PRO A 83 -43.24 -11.20 5.51
CA PRO A 83 -42.30 -10.28 6.18
C PRO A 83 -41.96 -9.08 5.29
N TYR A 84 -41.69 -7.92 5.88
CA TYR A 84 -41.10 -6.80 5.18
C TYR A 84 -39.63 -7.12 4.87
N LEU A 85 -39.16 -6.70 3.71
CA LEU A 85 -37.72 -6.83 3.33
C LEU A 85 -36.79 -6.03 4.23
N LYS A 86 -37.28 -4.92 4.81
CA LYS A 86 -36.50 -4.09 5.75
C LYS A 86 -37.32 -3.92 7.04
N HIS A 87 -36.69 -4.21 8.17
CA HIS A 87 -37.27 -4.03 9.48
C HIS A 87 -36.71 -2.74 10.14
N PRO A 88 -37.56 -1.94 10.81
CA PRO A 88 -37.10 -0.72 11.47
C PRO A 88 -36.14 -1.05 12.63
N LYS A 89 -35.20 -0.17 12.87
CA LYS A 89 -34.32 -0.27 14.04
C LYS A 89 -35.13 -0.26 15.33
N CYS A 90 -34.76 -1.13 16.27
CA CYS A 90 -35.37 -1.14 17.60
C CYS A 90 -35.04 0.16 18.33
N GLN A 91 -36.06 0.93 18.71
CA GLN A 91 -35.88 2.21 19.40
C GLN A 91 -35.28 2.02 20.81
N SER A 92 -35.67 0.95 21.53
CA SER A 92 -35.19 0.67 22.88
C SER A 92 -33.67 0.48 22.98
N CYS A 93 -33.04 -0.12 21.98
CA CYS A 93 -31.59 -0.31 21.91
C CYS A 93 -30.92 0.51 20.80
N ARG A 94 -31.67 1.35 20.07
CA ARG A 94 -31.20 2.14 18.93
C ARG A 94 -30.49 1.32 17.85
N GLY A 95 -31.01 0.09 17.65
CA GLY A 95 -30.45 -0.81 16.62
C GLY A 95 -29.26 -1.65 17.05
N THR A 96 -28.78 -1.54 18.29
CA THR A 96 -27.58 -2.29 18.76
C THR A 96 -27.88 -3.73 19.16
N GLY A 97 -29.13 -4.10 19.39
CA GLY A 97 -29.54 -5.40 19.97
C GLY A 97 -29.36 -5.50 21.48
N TYR A 98 -28.69 -4.54 22.10
CA TYR A 98 -28.31 -4.58 23.52
C TYR A 98 -28.68 -3.29 24.23
N THR A 99 -28.97 -3.41 25.55
CA THR A 99 -29.19 -2.31 26.48
C THR A 99 -28.09 -2.32 27.55
N TYR A 100 -27.83 -1.15 28.12
CA TYR A 100 -26.73 -0.98 29.07
C TYR A 100 -27.32 -0.55 30.43
N LYS A 101 -26.90 -1.21 31.50
CA LYS A 101 -27.48 -0.99 32.80
C LYS A 101 -26.82 0.15 33.61
N LYS A 102 -25.51 0.36 33.38
CA LYS A 102 -24.73 1.36 34.11
C LYS A 102 -23.63 1.99 33.27
N LEU A 103 -23.43 3.28 33.44
CA LEU A 103 -22.25 3.99 32.93
C LEU A 103 -21.25 4.10 34.08
N GLN A 104 -20.01 3.72 33.82
CA GLN A 104 -18.89 3.91 34.74
C GLN A 104 -17.91 4.90 34.07
N GLU A 105 -17.41 5.83 34.84
CA GLU A 105 -16.35 6.72 34.44
C GLU A 105 -15.00 6.03 34.63
N VAL A 106 -14.14 6.13 33.60
CA VAL A 106 -12.78 5.60 33.62
C VAL A 106 -11.80 6.69 33.22
N ALA A 107 -10.65 6.71 33.84
CA ALA A 107 -9.57 7.61 33.44
C ALA A 107 -9.03 7.22 32.06
N GLY A 108 -8.77 8.20 31.23
CA GLY A 108 -8.01 8.00 30.00
C GLY A 108 -6.49 8.04 30.23
N PHE A 109 -5.72 7.78 29.16
CA PHE A 109 -4.26 7.64 29.25
C PHE A 109 -3.50 8.97 29.27
N LYS A 110 -4.15 10.08 28.95
CA LYS A 110 -3.60 11.45 29.02
C LYS A 110 -2.34 11.70 28.19
N PHE A 111 -2.15 10.98 27.09
CA PHE A 111 -1.03 11.28 26.18
C PHE A 111 -1.10 12.72 25.69
N SER A 112 0.06 13.29 25.39
CA SER A 112 0.18 14.62 24.75
C SER A 112 0.73 14.45 23.32
N PRO A 113 0.22 15.19 22.33
CA PRO A 113 0.73 15.10 20.98
C PRO A 113 2.17 15.61 20.92
N THR A 114 3.05 14.82 20.30
CA THR A 114 4.47 15.12 20.11
C THR A 114 4.75 15.66 18.70
N SER A 115 3.84 15.41 17.76
CA SER A 115 3.95 15.83 16.36
C SER A 115 2.66 16.48 15.86
N VAL A 116 2.80 17.41 14.93
CA VAL A 116 1.68 18.05 14.21
C VAL A 116 0.88 17.02 13.40
N ASP A 117 1.50 15.91 13.02
CA ASP A 117 0.84 14.83 12.25
C ASP A 117 -0.20 14.08 13.09
N GLN A 118 -0.12 14.18 14.42
CA GLN A 118 -1.11 13.65 15.35
C GLN A 118 -2.35 14.52 15.48
N ILE A 119 -2.42 15.64 14.75
CA ILE A 119 -3.56 16.56 14.72
C ILE A 119 -4.28 16.42 13.40
N THR A 120 -5.58 16.11 13.45
CA THR A 120 -6.46 15.94 12.28
C THR A 120 -7.59 16.96 12.27
N ALA A 121 -8.32 17.05 11.17
CA ALA A 121 -9.50 17.93 11.08
C ALA A 121 -10.58 17.66 12.14
N ASN A 122 -10.64 16.43 12.67
CA ASN A 122 -11.65 16.02 13.65
C ASN A 122 -11.12 15.93 15.09
N GLY A 123 -9.89 16.35 15.34
CA GLY A 123 -9.22 16.28 16.62
C GLY A 123 -7.88 15.54 16.54
N PHE A 124 -7.58 14.75 17.55
CA PHE A 124 -6.32 14.00 17.62
C PHE A 124 -6.37 12.70 16.83
N ALA A 125 -5.26 12.36 16.19
CA ALA A 125 -5.12 11.16 15.37
C ALA A 125 -5.26 9.87 16.20
N THR A 126 -5.85 8.87 15.58
CA THR A 126 -6.03 7.50 16.12
C THR A 126 -5.71 6.44 15.06
N ASP A 127 -4.89 6.83 14.08
CA ASP A 127 -4.43 5.93 13.03
C ASP A 127 -3.36 4.94 13.53
N LYS A 128 -3.03 3.97 12.67
CA LYS A 128 -2.08 2.90 12.99
C LYS A 128 -0.70 3.43 13.38
N ALA A 129 -0.21 4.46 12.68
CA ALA A 129 1.13 5.02 12.94
C ALA A 129 1.17 5.72 14.31
N THR A 130 0.15 6.54 14.60
CA THR A 130 0.00 7.21 15.91
C THR A 130 -0.07 6.20 17.05
N PHE A 131 -0.87 5.14 16.91
CA PHE A 131 -0.98 4.10 17.96
C PHE A 131 0.31 3.32 18.12
N GLY A 132 1.08 3.09 17.03
CA GLY A 132 2.40 2.49 17.08
C GLY A 132 3.38 3.30 17.93
N SER A 133 3.56 4.58 17.57
CA SER A 133 4.47 5.47 18.30
C SER A 133 4.06 5.66 19.76
N LEU A 134 2.75 5.72 20.06
CA LEU A 134 2.27 5.83 21.43
C LEU A 134 2.46 4.52 22.22
N ALA A 135 2.40 3.36 21.57
CA ALA A 135 2.68 2.07 22.22
C ALA A 135 4.16 1.96 22.60
N GLU A 136 5.08 2.38 21.72
CA GLU A 136 6.52 2.46 22.02
C GLU A 136 6.81 3.40 23.19
N ILE A 137 6.17 4.59 23.22
CA ILE A 137 6.29 5.53 24.33
C ILE A 137 5.74 4.92 25.63
N ALA A 138 4.59 4.24 25.57
CA ALA A 138 3.98 3.61 26.73
C ALA A 138 4.86 2.50 27.31
N GLU A 139 5.49 1.71 26.47
CA GLU A 139 6.43 0.66 26.85
C GLU A 139 7.67 1.27 27.53
N ALA A 140 8.31 2.25 26.88
CA ALA A 140 9.48 2.94 27.42
C ALA A 140 9.22 3.63 28.78
N GLN A 141 7.97 4.03 29.06
CA GLN A 141 7.57 4.67 30.31
C GLN A 141 6.97 3.70 31.35
N GLY A 142 6.93 2.39 31.09
CA GLY A 142 6.32 1.40 31.97
C GLY A 142 4.80 1.54 32.14
N LEU A 143 4.11 2.11 31.15
CA LEU A 143 2.66 2.31 31.16
C LEU A 143 1.92 1.10 30.59
N ASP A 144 2.02 -0.07 31.24
CA ASP A 144 1.54 -1.37 30.77
C ASP A 144 0.08 -1.37 30.29
N LYS A 145 -0.81 -0.69 31.03
CA LYS A 145 -2.23 -0.61 30.67
C LYS A 145 -2.44 0.15 29.35
N ALA A 146 -1.68 1.21 29.14
CA ALA A 146 -1.76 2.00 27.91
C ALA A 146 -1.16 1.22 26.74
N HIS A 147 0.02 0.61 26.91
CA HIS A 147 0.67 -0.25 25.92
C HIS A 147 -0.27 -1.38 25.48
N LYS A 148 -0.80 -2.15 26.43
CA LYS A 148 -1.75 -3.24 26.14
C LYS A 148 -3.03 -2.77 25.43
N PHE A 149 -3.54 -1.60 25.79
CA PHE A 149 -4.70 -1.03 25.12
C PHE A 149 -4.41 -0.65 23.67
N LEU A 150 -3.30 0.04 23.41
CA LEU A 150 -2.90 0.50 22.08
C LEU A 150 -2.60 -0.68 21.13
N THR A 151 -1.82 -1.65 21.59
CA THR A 151 -1.47 -2.86 20.83
C THR A 151 -2.69 -3.74 20.54
N ASN A 152 -3.57 -3.96 21.52
CA ASN A 152 -4.82 -4.69 21.30
C ASN A 152 -5.78 -3.95 20.36
N SER A 153 -5.82 -2.62 20.42
CA SER A 153 -6.65 -1.83 19.50
C SER A 153 -6.18 -1.97 18.07
N GLN A 154 -4.87 -1.95 17.82
CA GLN A 154 -4.29 -2.20 16.49
C GLN A 154 -4.61 -3.63 16.01
N ARG A 155 -4.46 -4.64 16.90
CA ARG A 155 -4.79 -6.03 16.59
C ARG A 155 -6.26 -6.23 16.24
N ILE A 156 -7.18 -5.62 17.01
CA ILE A 156 -8.62 -5.66 16.73
C ILE A 156 -8.92 -5.01 15.37
N ASN A 157 -8.33 -3.87 15.05
CA ASN A 157 -8.51 -3.21 13.75
C ASN A 157 -8.00 -4.06 12.60
N ALA A 158 -6.84 -4.70 12.76
CA ALA A 158 -6.31 -5.63 11.76
C ALA A 158 -7.25 -6.83 11.56
N LEU A 159 -7.69 -7.48 12.64
CA LEU A 159 -8.63 -8.60 12.58
C LEU A 159 -9.98 -8.22 11.97
N ASN A 160 -10.51 -7.05 12.30
CA ASN A 160 -11.74 -6.55 11.67
C ASN A 160 -11.57 -6.33 10.17
N THR A 161 -10.43 -5.83 9.73
CA THR A 161 -10.10 -5.70 8.31
C THR A 161 -10.04 -7.07 7.65
N TYR A 162 -9.39 -8.05 8.26
CA TYR A 162 -9.32 -9.40 7.73
C TYR A 162 -10.69 -10.05 7.59
N ILE A 163 -11.49 -10.00 8.65
CA ILE A 163 -12.83 -10.60 8.65
C ILE A 163 -13.74 -9.91 7.62
N ASN A 164 -13.81 -8.58 7.64
CA ASN A 164 -14.80 -7.85 6.84
C ASN A 164 -14.39 -7.64 5.40
N SER A 165 -13.09 -7.36 5.14
CA SER A 165 -12.61 -7.08 3.78
C SER A 165 -12.20 -8.33 3.03
N PHE A 166 -11.57 -9.29 3.70
CA PHE A 166 -11.06 -10.46 3.02
C PHE A 166 -11.95 -11.69 3.18
N CYS A 167 -12.20 -12.18 4.41
CA CYS A 167 -13.01 -13.41 4.57
C CYS A 167 -14.43 -13.24 4.03
N LYS A 168 -15.15 -12.20 4.49
CA LYS A 168 -16.50 -11.91 3.99
C LYS A 168 -16.50 -11.47 2.53
N GLY A 169 -15.47 -10.71 2.11
CA GLY A 169 -15.32 -10.30 0.73
C GLY A 169 -15.18 -11.47 -0.23
N ILE A 170 -14.40 -12.50 0.12
CA ILE A 170 -14.30 -13.73 -0.65
C ILE A 170 -15.63 -14.49 -0.60
N GLN A 171 -16.16 -14.76 0.59
CA GLN A 171 -17.40 -15.53 0.77
C GLN A 171 -18.60 -14.93 0.03
N GLN A 172 -18.71 -13.61 -0.06
CA GLN A 172 -19.81 -12.91 -0.71
C GLN A 172 -19.69 -12.82 -2.23
N ASN A 173 -18.50 -13.08 -2.79
CA ASN A 173 -18.21 -12.93 -4.21
C ASN A 173 -17.76 -14.24 -4.89
N VAL A 174 -17.64 -15.33 -4.14
CA VAL A 174 -17.40 -16.65 -4.74
C VAL A 174 -18.69 -17.13 -5.41
N TYR A 175 -18.57 -17.64 -6.63
CA TYR A 175 -19.65 -18.25 -7.39
C TYR A 175 -19.90 -19.69 -6.91
N ASP A 176 -21.04 -20.26 -7.28
CA ASP A 176 -21.43 -21.62 -6.88
C ASP A 176 -20.45 -22.71 -7.34
N ASN A 177 -19.71 -22.44 -8.43
CA ASN A 177 -18.65 -23.31 -8.93
C ASN A 177 -17.30 -23.14 -8.18
N GLY A 178 -17.27 -22.34 -7.11
CA GLY A 178 -16.07 -22.07 -6.33
C GLY A 178 -15.11 -21.04 -6.94
N ILE A 179 -15.42 -20.46 -8.11
CA ILE A 179 -14.55 -19.51 -8.79
C ILE A 179 -14.83 -18.07 -8.31
N LEU A 180 -13.77 -17.28 -8.20
CA LEU A 180 -13.82 -15.85 -7.90
C LEU A 180 -13.43 -15.04 -9.15
N HIS A 181 -14.21 -14.00 -9.45
CA HIS A 181 -13.96 -13.05 -10.53
C HIS A 181 -13.80 -11.64 -9.95
N PRO A 182 -12.60 -11.25 -9.47
CA PRO A 182 -12.38 -9.91 -8.98
C PRO A 182 -12.52 -8.90 -10.12
N GLN A 183 -13.10 -7.75 -9.79
CA GLN A 183 -13.17 -6.66 -10.74
C GLN A 183 -11.83 -5.92 -10.78
N ILE A 184 -11.14 -5.94 -11.90
CA ILE A 184 -9.89 -5.20 -12.13
C ILE A 184 -10.20 -3.84 -12.76
N ASN A 185 -9.68 -2.76 -12.16
CA ASN A 185 -9.89 -1.39 -12.61
C ASN A 185 -8.56 -0.79 -13.08
N GLN A 186 -8.54 -0.28 -14.32
CA GLN A 186 -7.33 0.25 -14.97
C GLN A 186 -7.04 1.73 -14.66
N VAL A 187 -8.06 2.52 -14.29
CA VAL A 187 -7.97 3.98 -14.23
C VAL A 187 -8.33 4.59 -12.87
N ARG A 188 -8.31 3.80 -11.80
CA ARG A 188 -8.71 4.29 -10.46
C ARG A 188 -7.57 4.78 -9.58
N THR A 189 -6.33 4.50 -9.94
CA THR A 189 -5.16 4.94 -9.20
C THR A 189 -4.50 6.14 -9.87
N SER A 190 -3.91 7.04 -9.11
CA SER A 190 -3.22 8.22 -9.66
C SER A 190 -2.00 7.84 -10.49
N THR A 191 -1.33 6.73 -10.18
CA THR A 191 -0.12 6.28 -10.87
C THR A 191 -0.39 5.39 -12.09
N GLY A 192 -1.66 5.03 -12.35
CA GLY A 192 -2.03 4.09 -13.41
C GLY A 192 -1.92 2.62 -13.03
N ARG A 193 -1.51 2.30 -11.79
CA ARG A 193 -1.55 0.92 -11.29
C ARG A 193 -2.95 0.33 -11.42
N LEU A 194 -3.04 -0.96 -11.70
CA LEU A 194 -4.29 -1.69 -11.60
C LEU A 194 -4.79 -1.67 -10.15
N SER A 195 -6.07 -1.65 -9.96
CA SER A 195 -6.70 -1.83 -8.65
C SER A 195 -7.81 -2.87 -8.75
N SER A 196 -8.11 -3.51 -7.63
CA SER A 196 -9.10 -4.58 -7.60
C SER A 196 -10.21 -4.30 -6.59
N SER A 197 -11.41 -4.83 -6.90
CA SER A 197 -12.58 -4.77 -6.03
C SER A 197 -13.45 -6.01 -6.22
N LYS A 198 -14.27 -6.33 -5.23
CA LYS A 198 -15.26 -7.41 -5.24
C LYS A 198 -14.68 -8.82 -5.54
N PRO A 199 -13.76 -9.33 -4.74
CA PRO A 199 -13.01 -8.72 -3.65
C PRO A 199 -11.74 -8.00 -4.13
N ASN A 200 -11.03 -7.28 -3.21
CA ASN A 200 -9.78 -6.62 -3.54
C ASN A 200 -8.61 -7.61 -3.45
N PHE A 201 -8.22 -8.22 -4.56
CA PHE A 201 -7.11 -9.16 -4.64
C PHE A 201 -5.72 -8.51 -4.70
N GLN A 202 -5.64 -7.22 -4.97
CA GLN A 202 -4.37 -6.48 -4.94
C GLN A 202 -3.82 -6.29 -3.51
N ASN A 203 -4.69 -6.41 -2.48
CA ASN A 203 -4.34 -6.15 -1.09
C ASN A 203 -4.46 -7.38 -0.18
N LEU A 204 -4.54 -8.60 -0.73
CA LEU A 204 -4.55 -9.83 0.08
C LEU A 204 -3.22 -9.97 0.82
N PRO A 205 -3.23 -10.11 2.16
CA PRO A 205 -2.01 -10.21 2.95
C PRO A 205 -1.18 -11.45 2.58
N ARG A 206 0.14 -11.28 2.52
CA ARG A 206 1.10 -12.35 2.16
C ARG A 206 1.45 -13.30 3.32
N GLY A 207 0.98 -13.01 4.54
CA GLY A 207 1.31 -13.83 5.71
C GLY A 207 0.78 -13.25 7.01
N GLY A 208 1.31 -13.69 8.14
CA GLY A 208 0.88 -13.29 9.47
C GLY A 208 -0.37 -14.03 9.94
N THR A 209 -1.22 -13.38 10.74
CA THR A 209 -2.42 -14.00 11.32
C THR A 209 -3.53 -14.31 10.31
N ALA A 210 -3.48 -13.74 9.09
CA ALA A 210 -4.51 -13.90 8.07
C ALA A 210 -4.00 -14.70 6.88
N ARG A 211 -4.21 -16.00 6.88
CA ARG A 211 -3.80 -16.93 5.82
C ARG A 211 -4.81 -16.97 4.65
N VAL A 212 -5.35 -15.80 4.25
CA VAL A 212 -6.45 -15.72 3.26
C VAL A 212 -6.03 -16.22 1.88
N ARG A 213 -4.75 -16.03 1.50
CA ARG A 213 -4.22 -16.53 0.23
C ARG A 213 -4.26 -18.05 0.10
N LYS A 214 -4.32 -18.77 1.23
CA LYS A 214 -4.46 -20.23 1.23
C LYS A 214 -5.78 -20.72 0.61
N ALA A 215 -6.80 -19.88 0.58
CA ALA A 215 -8.07 -20.20 -0.08
C ALA A 215 -8.02 -20.06 -1.62
N ILE A 216 -6.92 -19.55 -2.16
CA ILE A 216 -6.77 -19.39 -3.61
C ILE A 216 -5.92 -20.53 -4.14
N VAL A 217 -6.56 -21.42 -4.82
CA VAL A 217 -6.01 -22.66 -5.38
C VAL A 217 -6.27 -22.73 -6.88
N SER A 218 -5.58 -23.64 -7.59
CA SER A 218 -5.87 -23.90 -8.99
C SER A 218 -7.30 -24.40 -9.20
N ARG A 219 -7.95 -23.96 -10.29
CA ARG A 219 -9.23 -24.54 -10.76
C ARG A 219 -9.07 -25.92 -11.37
N PHE A 220 -7.87 -26.25 -11.80
CA PHE A 220 -7.57 -27.53 -12.43
C PHE A 220 -7.22 -28.56 -11.35
N LYS A 221 -7.83 -29.74 -11.43
CA LYS A 221 -7.47 -30.84 -10.51
C LYS A 221 -5.99 -31.22 -10.74
N GLY A 222 -5.17 -31.10 -9.69
CA GLY A 222 -3.71 -31.33 -9.76
C GLY A 222 -2.92 -30.15 -10.34
N GLY A 223 -3.57 -29.05 -10.68
CA GLY A 223 -2.88 -27.83 -11.09
C GLY A 223 -2.23 -27.10 -9.92
N LYS A 224 -1.47 -26.05 -10.21
CA LYS A 224 -0.70 -25.26 -9.24
C LYS A 224 -0.98 -23.78 -9.41
N VAL A 225 -0.66 -22.99 -8.38
CA VAL A 225 -0.59 -21.52 -8.45
C VAL A 225 0.87 -21.12 -8.60
N LEU A 226 1.18 -20.33 -9.63
CA LEU A 226 2.52 -19.79 -9.91
C LEU A 226 2.48 -18.27 -9.72
N GLU A 227 3.48 -17.69 -9.04
CA GLU A 227 3.71 -16.24 -8.95
C GLU A 227 5.09 -15.92 -9.52
N GLY A 228 5.14 -15.04 -10.52
CA GLY A 228 6.37 -14.43 -11.04
C GLY A 228 6.46 -12.99 -10.58
N ASP A 229 7.53 -12.63 -9.87
CA ASP A 229 7.73 -11.32 -9.24
C ASP A 229 8.99 -10.66 -9.84
N PHE A 230 8.87 -9.39 -10.28
CA PHE A 230 10.05 -8.67 -10.74
C PHE A 230 10.95 -8.29 -9.56
N ALA A 231 12.22 -8.66 -9.63
CA ALA A 231 13.18 -8.36 -8.58
C ALA A 231 13.51 -6.86 -8.55
N GLN A 232 13.18 -6.17 -7.45
CA GLN A 232 13.52 -4.77 -7.19
C GLN A 232 13.09 -3.80 -8.31
N LEU A 233 11.91 -4.02 -8.93
CA LEU A 233 11.48 -3.32 -10.15
C LEU A 233 11.52 -1.79 -10.02
N GLU A 234 11.00 -1.24 -8.91
CA GLU A 234 10.96 0.22 -8.72
C GLU A 234 12.36 0.83 -8.58
N PHE A 235 13.30 0.13 -7.93
CA PHE A 235 14.70 0.59 -7.85
C PHE A 235 15.38 0.55 -9.21
N ARG A 236 15.22 -0.54 -9.96
CA ARG A 236 15.75 -0.67 -11.34
C ARG A 236 15.18 0.39 -12.27
N THR A 237 13.87 0.64 -12.18
CA THR A 237 13.21 1.72 -12.92
C THR A 237 13.78 3.10 -12.57
N ALA A 238 13.97 3.40 -11.28
CA ALA A 238 14.53 4.69 -10.87
C ALA A 238 15.99 4.87 -11.34
N VAL A 239 16.79 3.82 -11.27
CA VAL A 239 18.17 3.80 -11.80
C VAL A 239 18.18 4.06 -13.31
N TRP A 240 17.27 3.40 -14.05
CA TRP A 240 17.12 3.57 -15.49
C TRP A 240 16.73 5.01 -15.86
N VAL A 241 15.62 5.52 -15.31
CA VAL A 241 15.10 6.85 -15.69
C VAL A 241 15.99 8.01 -15.22
N ALA A 242 16.77 7.81 -14.16
CA ALA A 242 17.73 8.80 -13.65
C ALA A 242 19.12 8.65 -14.25
N ASP A 243 19.35 7.61 -15.04
CA ASP A 243 20.67 7.24 -15.60
C ASP A 243 21.77 7.21 -14.53
N ASP A 244 21.49 6.49 -13.42
CA ASP A 244 22.43 6.47 -12.28
C ASP A 244 23.52 5.40 -12.47
N PRO A 245 24.80 5.81 -12.68
CA PRO A 245 25.87 4.86 -13.00
C PRO A 245 26.24 3.94 -11.84
N VAL A 246 26.04 4.39 -10.60
CA VAL A 246 26.32 3.57 -9.40
C VAL A 246 25.27 2.48 -9.28
N GLY A 247 23.99 2.85 -9.42
CA GLY A 247 22.89 1.91 -9.39
C GLY A 247 22.98 0.87 -10.52
N ARG A 248 23.35 1.28 -11.75
CA ARG A 248 23.59 0.36 -12.88
C ARG A 248 24.64 -0.68 -12.55
N LYS A 249 25.83 -0.23 -12.11
CA LYS A 249 26.94 -1.13 -11.75
C LYS A 249 26.56 -2.12 -10.63
N GLU A 250 25.80 -1.67 -9.65
CA GLU A 250 25.34 -2.54 -8.57
C GLU A 250 24.32 -3.58 -9.04
N ILE A 251 23.38 -3.19 -9.89
CA ILE A 251 22.41 -4.11 -10.48
C ILE A 251 23.11 -5.16 -11.33
N ASP A 252 24.12 -4.76 -12.13
CA ASP A 252 24.93 -5.67 -12.94
C ASP A 252 25.70 -6.69 -12.08
N ASN A 253 26.13 -6.28 -10.87
CA ASN A 253 26.81 -7.13 -9.91
C ASN A 253 25.86 -7.95 -9.02
N GLY A 254 24.54 -7.91 -9.26
CA GLY A 254 23.56 -8.66 -8.48
C GLY A 254 23.32 -8.11 -7.06
N PHE A 255 23.57 -6.83 -6.84
CA PHE A 255 23.41 -6.19 -5.54
C PHE A 255 21.93 -6.13 -5.09
N ASP A 256 21.68 -6.56 -3.86
CA ASP A 256 20.36 -6.47 -3.23
C ASP A 256 20.27 -5.23 -2.34
N VAL A 257 19.63 -4.18 -2.87
CA VAL A 257 19.45 -2.90 -2.16
C VAL A 257 18.67 -3.05 -0.85
N HIS A 258 17.75 -4.00 -0.77
CA HIS A 258 16.95 -4.20 0.45
C HIS A 258 17.74 -4.94 1.53
N ALA A 259 18.55 -5.94 1.14
CA ALA A 259 19.47 -6.61 2.05
C ALA A 259 20.53 -5.64 2.58
N HIS A 260 21.05 -4.78 1.71
CA HIS A 260 21.98 -3.71 2.12
C HIS A 260 21.35 -2.72 3.10
N THR A 261 20.12 -2.27 2.83
CA THR A 261 19.37 -1.39 3.75
C THR A 261 19.18 -2.04 5.11
N ALA A 262 18.81 -3.32 5.16
CA ALA A 262 18.67 -4.07 6.39
C ALA A 262 19.97 -4.11 7.18
N LYS A 263 21.08 -4.41 6.51
CA LYS A 263 22.40 -4.46 7.11
C LYS A 263 22.79 -3.11 7.72
N VAL A 264 22.71 -2.02 6.95
CA VAL A 264 23.09 -0.68 7.41
C VAL A 264 22.28 -0.22 8.62
N LEU A 265 20.96 -0.48 8.62
CA LEU A 265 20.12 -0.09 9.75
C LEU A 265 20.38 -0.96 11.00
N THR A 266 20.66 -2.25 10.83
CA THR A 266 21.02 -3.15 11.93
C THR A 266 22.36 -2.75 12.55
N GLU A 267 23.36 -2.43 11.73
CA GLU A 267 24.67 -1.93 12.18
C GLU A 267 24.56 -0.57 12.91
N ALA A 268 23.55 0.24 12.55
CA ALA A 268 23.22 1.48 13.26
C ALA A 268 22.39 1.28 14.53
N GLY A 269 22.26 0.04 15.03
CA GLY A 269 21.53 -0.31 16.24
C GLY A 269 20.02 -0.49 16.07
N GLN A 270 19.52 -0.52 14.83
CA GLN A 270 18.11 -0.75 14.52
C GLN A 270 17.94 -2.08 13.80
N GLU A 271 17.74 -3.16 14.56
CA GLU A 271 17.52 -4.49 14.00
C GLU A 271 16.41 -4.44 12.94
N THR A 272 16.75 -4.87 11.74
CA THR A 272 15.88 -4.70 10.57
C THR A 272 16.01 -5.92 9.65
N SER A 273 14.93 -6.65 9.45
CA SER A 273 14.86 -7.72 8.46
C SER A 273 14.85 -7.16 7.02
N ARG A 274 15.22 -7.98 6.03
CA ARG A 274 15.14 -7.62 4.60
C ARG A 274 13.71 -7.22 4.19
N GLN A 275 12.69 -7.86 4.75
CA GLN A 275 11.30 -7.55 4.45
C GLN A 275 10.88 -6.16 4.98
N GLU A 276 11.31 -5.82 6.18
CA GLU A 276 11.08 -4.48 6.77
C GLU A 276 11.86 -3.40 6.03
N ALA A 277 13.09 -3.74 5.60
CA ALA A 277 13.94 -2.84 4.83
C ALA A 277 13.31 -2.40 3.50
N LYS A 278 12.42 -3.19 2.88
CA LYS A 278 11.73 -2.81 1.63
C LYS A 278 11.08 -1.42 1.76
N SER A 279 10.27 -1.22 2.79
CA SER A 279 9.59 0.07 3.00
C SER A 279 10.56 1.23 3.30
N ARG A 280 11.69 0.93 3.92
CA ARG A 280 12.72 1.91 4.29
C ARG A 280 13.60 2.27 3.10
N THR A 281 13.90 1.34 2.21
CA THR A 281 14.59 1.58 0.94
C THR A 281 13.78 2.50 0.02
N PHE A 282 12.47 2.30 -0.07
CA PHE A 282 11.60 3.14 -0.90
C PHE A 282 11.46 4.57 -0.38
N ARG A 283 11.68 4.80 0.92
CA ARG A 283 11.56 6.15 1.49
C ARG A 283 12.49 7.16 0.83
N PRO A 284 13.84 6.96 0.80
CA PRO A 284 14.74 7.87 0.09
C PRO A 284 14.55 7.84 -1.43
N LEU A 285 14.22 6.69 -2.02
CA LEU A 285 13.95 6.55 -3.44
C LEU A 285 12.84 7.51 -3.91
N TYR A 286 11.87 7.79 -3.04
CA TYR A 286 10.80 8.78 -3.28
C TYR A 286 11.04 10.13 -2.60
N GLY A 287 12.28 10.37 -2.15
CA GLY A 287 12.73 11.63 -1.56
C GLY A 287 12.20 11.90 -0.15
N GLY A 288 11.77 10.85 0.57
CA GLY A 288 11.45 10.95 2.00
C GLY A 288 12.71 10.97 2.84
N MET A 289 12.84 12.00 3.70
CA MET A 289 14.03 12.22 4.53
C MET A 289 13.72 12.16 6.03
N SER A 290 12.54 11.66 6.41
CA SER A 290 12.10 11.53 7.82
C SER A 290 12.32 10.12 8.37
N GLY A 291 12.31 9.98 9.69
CA GLY A 291 12.44 8.69 10.39
C GLY A 291 13.24 8.81 11.67
N SER A 292 13.71 7.68 12.20
CA SER A 292 14.68 7.64 13.30
C SER A 292 16.02 8.29 12.88
N PRO A 293 16.89 8.67 13.81
CA PRO A 293 18.23 9.20 13.45
C PRO A 293 19.00 8.27 12.50
N ALA A 294 18.94 6.95 12.69
CA ALA A 294 19.55 5.95 11.82
C ALA A 294 18.93 5.95 10.41
N GLU A 295 17.59 6.01 10.33
CA GLU A 295 16.89 6.09 9.04
C GLU A 295 17.20 7.40 8.30
N VAL A 296 17.27 8.53 8.99
CA VAL A 296 17.66 9.81 8.37
C VAL A 296 19.08 9.75 7.85
N ALA A 297 20.04 9.22 8.62
CA ALA A 297 21.42 9.03 8.19
C ALA A 297 21.50 8.11 6.96
N TYR A 298 20.77 7.01 6.96
CA TYR A 298 20.66 6.10 5.82
C TYR A 298 20.08 6.83 4.59
N ASN A 299 18.98 7.59 4.74
CA ASN A 299 18.35 8.30 3.63
C ASN A 299 19.30 9.32 2.98
N VAL A 300 20.10 10.03 3.78
CA VAL A 300 21.14 10.95 3.30
C VAL A 300 22.22 10.17 2.54
N SER A 301 22.74 9.07 3.12
CA SER A 301 23.74 8.21 2.50
C SER A 301 23.25 7.63 1.16
N PHE A 302 22.01 7.16 1.11
CA PHE A 302 21.37 6.66 -0.10
C PHE A 302 21.36 7.72 -1.22
N MET A 303 20.90 8.93 -0.91
CA MET A 303 20.82 10.03 -1.89
C MET A 303 22.18 10.53 -2.34
N ASN A 304 23.21 10.46 -1.49
CA ASN A 304 24.59 10.78 -1.85
C ASN A 304 25.18 9.70 -2.78
N LYS A 305 24.92 8.43 -2.48
CA LYS A 305 25.38 7.28 -3.26
C LYS A 305 24.76 7.28 -4.67
N TYR A 306 23.44 7.43 -4.77
CA TYR A 306 22.72 7.47 -6.05
C TYR A 306 22.44 8.93 -6.44
N SER A 307 23.50 9.68 -6.69
CA SER A 307 23.41 11.13 -6.87
C SER A 307 22.63 11.56 -8.11
N SER A 308 22.60 10.72 -9.17
CA SER A 308 21.80 11.00 -10.37
C SER A 308 20.31 10.93 -10.08
N ILE A 309 19.85 10.02 -9.22
CA ILE A 309 18.45 9.99 -8.74
C ILE A 309 18.12 11.32 -8.04
N GLY A 310 19.02 11.83 -7.20
CA GLY A 310 18.85 13.11 -6.53
C GLY A 310 18.75 14.31 -7.50
N LYS A 311 19.56 14.33 -8.54
CA LYS A 311 19.50 15.34 -9.61
C LYS A 311 18.20 15.24 -10.39
N TRP A 312 17.82 14.04 -10.80
CA TRP A 312 16.55 13.78 -11.51
C TRP A 312 15.34 14.22 -10.68
N HIS A 313 15.31 13.98 -9.37
CA HIS A 313 14.28 14.47 -8.47
C HIS A 313 14.15 16.00 -8.49
N LYS A 314 15.27 16.72 -8.57
CA LYS A 314 15.25 18.20 -8.66
C LYS A 314 14.67 18.63 -10.01
N THR A 315 15.10 18.02 -11.11
CA THR A 315 14.57 18.30 -12.45
C THR A 315 13.05 18.11 -12.51
N LEU A 316 12.53 16.98 -11.99
CA LEU A 316 11.08 16.73 -11.94
C LEU A 316 10.32 17.80 -11.13
N GLN A 317 10.88 18.26 -10.01
CA GLN A 317 10.23 19.32 -9.21
C GLN A 317 10.22 20.66 -9.95
N GLU A 318 11.29 21.01 -10.63
CA GLU A 318 11.39 22.22 -11.44
C GLU A 318 10.44 22.19 -12.63
N GLU A 319 10.36 21.05 -13.35
CA GLU A 319 9.39 20.83 -14.42
C GLU A 319 7.95 20.99 -13.89
N ALA A 320 7.60 20.33 -12.79
CA ALA A 320 6.27 20.43 -12.19
C ALA A 320 5.93 21.84 -11.72
N ILE A 321 6.90 22.63 -11.23
CA ILE A 321 6.67 24.01 -10.84
C ILE A 321 6.45 24.90 -12.09
N ALA A 322 7.25 24.71 -13.13
CA ALA A 322 7.21 25.54 -14.36
C ALA A 322 5.97 25.20 -15.19
N THR A 323 5.76 23.94 -15.49
CA THR A 323 4.75 23.48 -16.49
C THR A 323 3.44 23.01 -15.86
N LYS A 324 3.38 22.88 -14.52
CA LYS A 324 2.27 22.27 -13.75
C LYS A 324 1.99 20.82 -14.09
N LYS A 325 2.89 20.16 -14.76
CA LYS A 325 2.82 18.74 -15.12
C LYS A 325 4.21 18.12 -15.17
N ILE A 326 4.28 16.82 -15.16
CA ILE A 326 5.46 16.02 -15.49
C ILE A 326 5.04 14.97 -16.52
N THR A 327 5.93 14.64 -17.44
CA THR A 327 5.70 13.65 -18.49
C THR A 327 6.71 12.51 -18.32
N THR A 328 6.24 11.27 -18.30
CA THR A 328 7.11 10.08 -18.25
C THR A 328 7.72 9.81 -19.61
N LEU A 329 8.72 8.93 -19.67
CA LEU A 329 9.35 8.49 -20.93
C LEU A 329 8.33 7.88 -21.91
N THR A 330 7.29 7.23 -21.42
CA THR A 330 6.21 6.62 -22.21
C THR A 330 5.12 7.61 -22.62
N GLY A 331 5.25 8.90 -22.27
CA GLY A 331 4.32 9.96 -22.63
C GLY A 331 3.16 10.16 -21.65
N ARG A 332 3.06 9.39 -20.56
CA ARG A 332 2.03 9.60 -19.53
C ARG A 332 2.25 10.91 -18.80
N GLN A 333 1.19 11.69 -18.61
CA GLN A 333 1.25 12.99 -17.95
C GLN A 333 0.61 12.97 -16.58
N PHE A 334 1.29 13.58 -15.60
CA PHE A 334 0.78 13.83 -14.24
C PHE A 334 0.64 15.33 -14.02
N VAL A 335 -0.55 15.79 -13.72
CA VAL A 335 -0.88 17.22 -13.62
C VAL A 335 -0.85 17.67 -12.15
N PHE A 336 -0.10 18.74 -11.88
CA PHE A 336 0.07 19.33 -10.56
C PHE A 336 -0.27 20.84 -10.61
N PRO A 337 -1.55 21.25 -10.75
CA PRO A 337 -1.94 22.65 -10.99
C PRO A 337 -1.47 23.59 -9.89
N LYS A 338 -1.31 23.07 -8.68
CA LYS A 338 -0.89 23.83 -7.49
C LYS A 338 0.58 23.61 -7.12
N ALA A 339 1.39 23.06 -8.04
CA ALA A 339 2.83 22.93 -7.81
C ALA A 339 3.47 24.31 -7.62
N SER A 340 4.23 24.48 -6.55
CA SER A 340 4.90 25.72 -6.19
C SER A 340 6.17 25.43 -5.40
N ARG A 341 7.15 26.34 -5.50
CA ARG A 341 8.40 26.24 -4.74
C ARG A 341 8.14 26.39 -3.24
N THR A 342 8.86 25.62 -2.45
CA THR A 342 8.87 25.71 -0.99
C THR A 342 10.30 25.90 -0.51
N ARG A 343 10.51 26.17 0.78
CA ARG A 343 11.88 26.32 1.34
C ARG A 343 12.75 25.08 1.13
N THR A 344 12.16 23.88 1.07
CA THR A 344 12.88 22.60 0.99
C THR A 344 12.62 21.83 -0.32
N GLY A 345 12.09 22.48 -1.36
CA GLY A 345 11.80 21.86 -2.65
C GLY A 345 10.50 22.35 -3.27
N SER A 346 9.50 21.49 -3.42
CA SER A 346 8.20 21.81 -4.00
C SER A 346 7.04 21.27 -3.17
N THR A 347 5.87 21.88 -3.35
CA THR A 347 4.62 21.21 -2.95
C THR A 347 4.45 19.94 -3.78
N PHE A 348 3.82 18.89 -3.22
CA PHE A 348 3.67 17.57 -3.86
C PHE A 348 4.99 16.82 -4.13
N ALA A 349 6.10 17.20 -3.45
CA ALA A 349 7.42 16.64 -3.71
C ALA A 349 7.45 15.09 -3.76
N THR A 350 6.77 14.42 -2.83
CA THR A 350 6.70 12.95 -2.81
C THR A 350 5.96 12.39 -4.03
N GLN A 351 4.82 12.97 -4.40
CA GLN A 351 4.05 12.52 -5.57
C GLN A 351 4.81 12.77 -6.88
N ILE A 352 5.45 13.93 -7.01
CA ILE A 352 6.24 14.31 -8.18
C ILE A 352 7.36 13.29 -8.43
N LYS A 353 8.03 12.81 -7.37
CA LYS A 353 9.14 11.85 -7.45
C LYS A 353 8.67 10.41 -7.62
N ASN A 354 7.58 10.05 -6.95
CA ASN A 354 7.05 8.69 -6.90
C ASN A 354 6.27 8.31 -8.16
N TYR A 355 5.39 9.19 -8.66
CA TYR A 355 4.45 8.84 -9.72
C TYR A 355 5.13 8.35 -11.01
N PRO A 356 6.21 8.96 -11.51
CA PRO A 356 6.88 8.47 -12.71
C PRO A 356 7.46 7.06 -12.54
N VAL A 357 8.13 6.80 -11.41
CA VAL A 357 8.73 5.49 -11.12
C VAL A 357 7.64 4.42 -11.01
N GLN A 358 6.62 4.66 -10.17
CA GLN A 358 5.52 3.71 -10.00
C GLN A 358 4.73 3.48 -11.27
N SER A 359 4.53 4.52 -12.09
CA SER A 359 3.81 4.37 -13.35
C SER A 359 4.58 3.45 -14.30
N ILE A 360 5.83 3.75 -14.57
CA ILE A 360 6.64 2.95 -15.49
C ILE A 360 6.78 1.52 -14.95
N ALA A 361 7.18 1.37 -13.69
CA ALA A 361 7.42 0.06 -13.09
C ALA A 361 6.17 -0.84 -13.09
N THR A 362 5.07 -0.34 -12.57
CA THR A 362 3.92 -1.21 -12.25
C THR A 362 2.68 -0.97 -13.11
N ALA A 363 2.57 0.18 -13.79
CA ALA A 363 1.44 0.45 -14.68
C ALA A 363 1.79 0.29 -16.18
N GLU A 364 3.05 0.08 -16.52
CA GLU A 364 3.51 -0.13 -17.88
C GLU A 364 4.28 -1.43 -18.04
N ILE A 365 5.38 -1.65 -17.31
CA ILE A 365 6.20 -2.88 -17.40
C ILE A 365 5.38 -4.13 -17.09
N VAL A 366 4.62 -4.15 -15.99
CA VAL A 366 3.85 -5.33 -15.59
C VAL A 366 2.72 -5.65 -16.60
N PRO A 367 1.89 -4.70 -17.06
CA PRO A 367 0.94 -4.97 -18.14
C PRO A 367 1.58 -5.44 -19.45
N LEU A 368 2.72 -4.88 -19.84
CA LEU A 368 3.45 -5.36 -21.03
C LEU A 368 3.90 -6.81 -20.87
N ALA A 369 4.39 -7.20 -19.67
CA ALA A 369 4.72 -8.59 -19.38
C ALA A 369 3.50 -9.51 -19.44
N CYS A 370 2.34 -9.05 -18.94
CA CYS A 370 1.08 -9.80 -19.07
C CYS A 370 0.67 -10.00 -20.51
N ILE A 371 0.81 -8.97 -21.36
CA ILE A 371 0.50 -9.07 -22.79
C ILE A 371 1.44 -10.08 -23.48
N LEU A 372 2.75 -9.95 -23.26
CA LEU A 372 3.74 -10.87 -23.80
C LEU A 372 3.47 -12.32 -23.38
N PHE A 373 3.17 -12.54 -22.11
CA PHE A 373 2.86 -13.88 -21.64
C PHE A 373 1.53 -14.42 -22.18
N LYS A 374 0.50 -13.56 -22.31
CA LYS A 374 -0.77 -13.93 -22.96
C LYS A 374 -0.58 -14.32 -24.41
N GLU A 375 0.25 -13.60 -25.18
CA GLU A 375 0.61 -13.95 -26.54
C GLU A 375 1.26 -15.35 -26.63
N VAL A 376 2.13 -15.69 -25.66
CA VAL A 376 2.72 -17.04 -25.56
C VAL A 376 1.66 -18.09 -25.27
N LEU A 377 0.80 -17.84 -24.27
CA LEU A 377 -0.29 -18.77 -23.92
C LEU A 377 -1.18 -19.09 -25.13
N ASP A 378 -1.57 -18.05 -25.87
CA ASP A 378 -2.46 -18.20 -27.04
C ASP A 378 -1.78 -18.88 -28.22
N SER A 379 -0.55 -18.46 -28.56
CA SER A 379 0.18 -19.02 -29.70
C SER A 379 0.51 -20.50 -29.56
N LYS A 380 0.81 -20.92 -28.32
CA LYS A 380 1.11 -22.33 -27.99
C LYS A 380 -0.10 -23.11 -27.50
N LYS A 381 -1.29 -22.49 -27.44
CA LYS A 381 -2.56 -23.08 -27.00
C LYS A 381 -2.49 -23.70 -25.60
N TYR A 382 -1.74 -23.05 -24.71
CA TYR A 382 -1.69 -23.46 -23.31
C TYR A 382 -3.05 -23.28 -22.62
N LYS A 383 -3.35 -24.16 -21.67
CA LYS A 383 -4.57 -24.16 -20.88
C LYS A 383 -4.45 -23.29 -19.62
N SER A 384 -3.22 -23.01 -19.19
CA SER A 384 -2.91 -22.15 -18.04
C SER A 384 -3.40 -20.72 -18.24
N LEU A 385 -3.70 -20.00 -17.15
CA LEU A 385 -4.39 -18.72 -17.21
C LEU A 385 -3.72 -17.69 -16.30
N ILE A 386 -3.56 -16.46 -16.79
CA ILE A 386 -3.25 -15.31 -15.91
C ILE A 386 -4.50 -15.03 -15.08
N ILE A 387 -4.37 -15.08 -13.76
CA ILE A 387 -5.50 -14.89 -12.83
C ILE A 387 -5.43 -13.60 -12.02
N ASN A 388 -4.26 -13.03 -11.83
CA ASN A 388 -4.09 -11.78 -11.10
C ASN A 388 -2.74 -11.13 -11.40
N THR A 389 -2.63 -9.83 -11.04
CA THR A 389 -1.36 -9.12 -10.89
C THR A 389 -1.35 -8.41 -9.55
N VAL A 390 -0.24 -8.43 -8.81
CA VAL A 390 -0.13 -7.74 -7.52
C VAL A 390 1.18 -6.97 -7.47
N HIS A 391 1.07 -5.63 -7.51
CA HIS A 391 2.21 -4.73 -7.57
C HIS A 391 3.09 -5.01 -8.79
N ASP A 392 4.17 -5.74 -8.61
CA ASP A 392 5.20 -6.13 -9.58
C ASP A 392 5.17 -7.62 -9.93
N SER A 393 4.14 -8.35 -9.48
CA SER A 393 3.99 -9.78 -9.75
C SER A 393 2.83 -10.13 -10.68
N ILE A 394 2.97 -11.26 -11.38
CA ILE A 394 1.95 -11.91 -12.19
C ILE A 394 1.61 -13.25 -11.56
N VAL A 395 0.32 -13.53 -11.35
CA VAL A 395 -0.16 -14.78 -10.77
C VAL A 395 -0.87 -15.61 -11.84
N VAL A 396 -0.50 -16.87 -11.93
CA VAL A 396 -0.95 -17.81 -12.98
C VAL A 396 -1.58 -19.04 -12.34
N ASP A 397 -2.71 -19.46 -12.87
CA ASP A 397 -3.35 -20.75 -12.61
C ASP A 397 -2.79 -21.75 -13.62
N VAL A 398 -1.93 -22.67 -13.16
CA VAL A 398 -1.16 -23.57 -14.01
C VAL A 398 -1.88 -24.92 -14.16
N HIS A 399 -2.11 -25.30 -15.43
CA HIS A 399 -2.68 -26.61 -15.75
C HIS A 399 -1.69 -27.74 -15.38
N PRO A 400 -2.15 -28.92 -14.88
CA PRO A 400 -1.25 -30.00 -14.45
C PRO A 400 -0.29 -30.49 -15.52
N ASP A 401 -0.71 -30.53 -16.80
CA ASP A 401 0.15 -30.94 -17.91
C ASP A 401 1.23 -29.92 -18.29
N GLU A 402 1.21 -28.74 -17.69
CA GLU A 402 2.04 -27.57 -18.06
C GLU A 402 2.93 -27.06 -16.92
N ILE A 403 2.98 -27.79 -15.79
CA ILE A 403 3.70 -27.37 -14.57
C ILE A 403 5.19 -27.14 -14.84
N ASP A 404 5.82 -27.96 -15.64
CA ASP A 404 7.26 -27.86 -15.95
C ASP A 404 7.57 -26.78 -17.01
N THR A 405 6.58 -26.37 -17.79
CA THR A 405 6.79 -25.49 -18.94
C THR A 405 6.41 -24.04 -18.64
N ILE A 406 5.25 -23.82 -18.01
CA ILE A 406 4.70 -22.48 -17.77
C ILE A 406 5.61 -21.56 -16.95
N PRO A 407 6.32 -22.04 -15.90
CA PRO A 407 7.24 -21.17 -15.16
C PRO A 407 8.34 -20.56 -16.06
N LEU A 408 8.91 -21.37 -16.93
CA LEU A 408 9.94 -20.92 -17.88
C LEU A 408 9.41 -19.93 -18.91
N GLU A 409 8.20 -20.19 -19.45
CA GLU A 409 7.54 -19.29 -20.39
C GLU A 409 7.16 -17.96 -19.76
N LEU A 410 6.65 -17.96 -18.51
CA LEU A 410 6.37 -16.73 -17.77
C LEU A 410 7.65 -15.91 -17.57
N ARG A 411 8.72 -16.54 -17.08
CA ARG A 411 10.00 -15.86 -16.89
C ARG A 411 10.52 -15.25 -18.19
N LYS A 412 10.52 -16.00 -19.29
CA LYS A 412 10.92 -15.50 -20.60
C LYS A 412 10.09 -14.30 -21.04
N ALA A 413 8.78 -14.37 -20.91
CA ALA A 413 7.89 -13.28 -21.26
C ALA A 413 8.17 -12.01 -20.42
N MET A 414 8.35 -12.16 -19.10
CA MET A 414 8.69 -11.04 -18.24
C MET A 414 10.04 -10.42 -18.59
N LEU A 415 11.05 -11.22 -18.90
CA LEU A 415 12.39 -10.73 -19.29
C LEU A 415 12.42 -10.09 -20.68
N ARG A 416 11.43 -10.31 -21.56
CA ARG A 416 11.33 -9.70 -22.89
C ARG A 416 10.64 -8.34 -22.91
N VAL A 417 10.24 -7.81 -21.76
CA VAL A 417 9.64 -6.46 -21.68
C VAL A 417 10.54 -5.35 -22.29
N PRO A 418 11.88 -5.37 -22.14
CA PRO A 418 12.74 -4.40 -22.82
C PRO A 418 12.57 -4.37 -24.34
N GLU A 419 12.41 -5.54 -25.00
CA GLU A 419 12.15 -5.64 -26.46
C GLU A 419 10.82 -4.97 -26.82
N ARG A 420 9.79 -5.15 -26.01
CA ARG A 420 8.47 -4.55 -26.21
C ARG A 420 8.50 -3.03 -25.97
N LEU A 421 9.24 -2.54 -24.98
CA LEU A 421 9.44 -1.11 -24.75
C LEU A 421 10.15 -0.45 -25.94
N LEU A 422 11.16 -1.11 -26.49
CA LEU A 422 11.86 -0.62 -27.67
C LEU A 422 10.93 -0.57 -28.89
N SER A 423 10.22 -1.65 -29.19
CA SER A 423 9.36 -1.74 -30.38
C SER A 423 8.14 -0.82 -30.31
N GLN A 424 7.57 -0.60 -29.13
CA GLN A 424 6.31 0.13 -28.96
C GLN A 424 6.49 1.60 -28.63
N PHE A 425 7.53 1.95 -27.87
CA PHE A 425 7.77 3.31 -27.36
C PHE A 425 9.11 3.90 -27.82
N ASN A 426 9.90 3.14 -28.58
CA ASN A 426 11.28 3.50 -28.94
C ASN A 426 12.16 3.82 -27.72
N LEU A 427 11.99 3.04 -26.64
CA LEU A 427 12.70 3.20 -25.38
C LEU A 427 13.61 2.00 -25.12
N THR A 428 14.90 2.26 -24.96
CA THR A 428 15.87 1.23 -24.59
C THR A 428 15.93 1.11 -23.07
N LEU A 429 15.41 0.00 -22.50
CA LEU A 429 15.60 -0.36 -21.10
C LEU A 429 16.88 -1.18 -20.99
N ASP A 430 17.97 -0.52 -20.67
CA ASP A 430 19.33 -1.08 -20.63
C ASP A 430 19.79 -1.47 -19.22
N VAL A 431 18.87 -1.45 -18.24
CA VAL A 431 19.09 -1.99 -16.90
C VAL A 431 18.57 -3.43 -16.85
N PRO A 432 19.41 -4.41 -16.43
CA PRO A 432 18.97 -5.81 -16.37
C PRO A 432 17.74 -6.01 -15.53
N MET A 433 16.79 -6.80 -16.02
CA MET A 433 15.59 -7.22 -15.28
C MET A 433 15.86 -8.54 -14.56
N GLY A 434 15.28 -8.71 -13.38
CA GLY A 434 15.30 -9.97 -12.63
C GLY A 434 13.87 -10.45 -12.37
N VAL A 435 13.67 -11.76 -12.34
CA VAL A 435 12.37 -12.39 -12.08
C VAL A 435 12.56 -13.54 -11.11
N ASP A 436 11.86 -13.49 -9.99
CA ASP A 436 11.76 -14.56 -9.00
C ASP A 436 10.46 -15.33 -9.24
N LEU A 437 10.50 -16.67 -9.23
CA LEU A 437 9.33 -17.52 -9.43
C LEU A 437 9.05 -18.35 -8.18
N LYS A 438 7.76 -18.49 -7.87
CA LYS A 438 7.27 -19.36 -6.79
C LYS A 438 6.06 -20.14 -7.27
N ILE A 439 5.98 -21.42 -6.88
CA ILE A 439 4.87 -22.30 -7.24
C ILE A 439 4.38 -23.07 -6.00
N GLY A 440 3.09 -23.33 -5.92
CA GLY A 440 2.49 -24.06 -4.80
C GLY A 440 1.11 -24.60 -5.11
N ASP A 441 0.56 -25.38 -4.18
CA ASP A 441 -0.82 -25.86 -4.26
C ASP A 441 -1.84 -24.76 -4.01
N ASP A 442 -1.42 -23.73 -3.26
CA ASP A 442 -2.19 -22.52 -3.00
C ASP A 442 -1.30 -21.28 -3.10
N TRP A 443 -1.91 -20.09 -3.11
CA TRP A 443 -1.18 -18.83 -3.27
C TRP A 443 -0.44 -18.36 -2.00
N LEU A 444 -0.48 -19.08 -0.90
CA LEU A 444 0.21 -18.76 0.35
C LEU A 444 1.46 -19.61 0.56
N ASP A 445 1.27 -20.92 0.51
CA ASP A 445 2.31 -21.91 0.79
C ASP A 445 2.98 -22.29 -0.56
N MET A 446 3.92 -21.42 -1.00
CA MET A 446 4.61 -21.52 -2.28
C MET A 446 6.11 -21.75 -2.08
N GLU A 447 6.71 -22.59 -2.90
CA GLU A 447 8.14 -22.85 -2.95
C GLU A 447 8.80 -22.02 -4.06
N GLU A 448 10.01 -21.54 -3.79
CA GLU A 448 10.81 -20.80 -4.77
C GLU A 448 11.38 -21.77 -5.81
N ILE A 449 11.20 -21.44 -7.08
CA ILE A 449 11.83 -22.18 -8.19
C ILE A 449 13.25 -21.63 -8.33
N LEU A 450 14.21 -22.38 -7.79
CA LEU A 450 15.62 -22.08 -7.89
C LEU A 450 16.11 -22.53 -9.27
N ASP A 451 16.52 -21.57 -10.12
CA ASP A 451 17.31 -21.91 -11.31
C ASP A 451 18.80 -22.01 -10.96
N GLU A 452 19.50 -22.87 -11.67
CA GLU A 452 20.96 -22.81 -11.73
C GLU A 452 21.45 -21.46 -12.30
N PRO A 453 22.65 -20.98 -12.01
CA PRO A 453 22.90 -19.75 -11.26
C PRO A 453 22.39 -18.48 -11.98
N ARG A 454 22.00 -17.47 -11.21
CA ARG A 454 21.50 -16.11 -11.58
C ARG A 454 22.34 -15.32 -12.60
N ARG A 455 22.67 -15.91 -13.78
CA ARG A 455 23.46 -15.29 -14.85
C ARG A 455 22.82 -15.47 -16.24
N HIS A 456 21.62 -14.89 -16.42
CA HIS A 456 21.19 -14.54 -17.77
C HIS A 456 20.98 -13.02 -17.84
N VAL A 457 22.10 -12.33 -17.96
CA VAL A 457 22.13 -10.95 -18.46
C VAL A 457 21.93 -11.04 -19.96
N PHE A 458 20.73 -10.78 -20.48
CA PHE A 458 20.59 -10.48 -21.90
C PHE A 458 21.24 -9.13 -22.16
N LYS A 459 22.49 -9.14 -22.59
CA LYS A 459 23.08 -7.99 -23.25
C LYS A 459 22.39 -7.88 -24.62
N VAL A 460 21.62 -6.83 -24.83
CA VAL A 460 21.26 -6.41 -26.17
C VAL A 460 22.57 -5.94 -26.81
N GLU A 461 23.14 -6.72 -27.71
CA GLU A 461 24.25 -6.25 -28.54
C GLU A 461 23.74 -5.02 -29.32
N LYS A 462 24.52 -3.94 -29.24
CA LYS A 462 24.27 -2.70 -29.98
C LYS A 462 24.42 -3.00 -31.48
N GLY A 463 23.34 -3.51 -32.07
CA GLY A 463 23.21 -3.59 -33.54
C GLY A 463 22.94 -2.17 -34.06
N ILE A 464 23.92 -1.64 -34.78
CA ILE A 464 23.77 -0.43 -35.58
C ILE A 464 22.74 -0.75 -36.67
N VAL A 465 21.53 -0.23 -36.54
CA VAL A 465 20.55 -0.26 -37.65
C VAL A 465 20.88 0.90 -38.55
N PRO A 466 21.18 0.68 -39.86
CA PRO A 466 21.41 1.78 -40.79
C PRO A 466 20.10 2.55 -41.00
N VAL A 467 20.19 3.85 -40.82
CA VAL A 467 19.14 4.81 -41.16
C VAL A 467 18.88 4.69 -42.68
N GLN A 468 17.74 4.16 -43.06
CA GLN A 468 17.26 4.30 -44.45
C GLN A 468 16.78 5.74 -44.62
N GLU A 469 17.50 6.48 -45.45
CA GLU A 469 17.08 7.77 -45.98
C GLU A 469 15.74 7.60 -46.71
N SER A 470 14.73 8.30 -46.25
CA SER A 470 13.46 8.44 -46.94
C SER A 470 13.67 9.28 -48.18
N GLN A 471 13.64 8.63 -49.36
CA GLN A 471 13.45 9.34 -50.63
C GLN A 471 12.08 10.00 -50.63
N SER A 472 12.09 11.29 -50.80
CA SER A 472 10.95 12.15 -51.14
C SER A 472 10.34 11.76 -52.48
N ILE A 473 9.02 11.56 -52.51
CA ILE A 473 8.12 12.01 -53.56
C ILE A 473 6.87 12.58 -52.92
#